data_667e169f77bd6eba35ffaa9ef21396bd
#
_entry.id   667e169f77bd6eba35ffaa9ef21396bd
#
_cell.length_a   1.000
_cell.length_b   1.000
_cell.length_c   1.000
_cell.angle_alpha   90.00
_cell.angle_beta   90.00
_cell.angle_gamma   90.00
#
_symmetry.space_group_name_H-M   'P 1'
#
loop_
_entity.id
_entity.type
_entity.pdbx_description
1 polymer ?
#
loop_
_entity_poly.entity_id
_entity_poly.type
_entity_poly.pdbx_seq_one_letter_code
_entity_poly.pdbx_strand_id
1 'polypeptide(L)'
;MSNIIEIGSAKAKPGEIVEGNIFVEKLAGGSDLTIPVTIINGAKPGPCFWINGGIHGDEPEGILTCSLLKEKIKPDDLSGSIVMIPVMNVPAMEAAERGNPLDTFSYDMNRIYPGRKEGYLSERIAHIHKEWMIKYADMEISIHSGGSHSYLAEAMFAAKDDKTQELARAMGEDWKVCLYSNITSK
;
A
#
# COMPACT_ATOMS: atom_id res chain seq x y z
N MET A 1 21.67 13.10 5.05
CA MET A 1 20.71 13.54 6.09
C MET A 1 19.40 12.86 5.74
N SER A 2 18.75 12.19 6.69
CA SER A 2 17.41 11.68 6.49
C SER A 2 16.45 12.87 6.30
N ASN A 3 15.61 12.79 5.28
CA ASN A 3 14.72 13.89 4.92
C ASN A 3 13.38 13.76 5.67
N ILE A 4 12.69 14.87 5.85
CA ILE A 4 11.29 14.86 6.26
C ILE A 4 10.48 14.18 5.14
N ILE A 5 9.61 13.24 5.51
CA ILE A 5 8.66 12.59 4.59
C ILE A 5 7.29 13.19 4.84
N GLU A 6 6.66 13.68 3.78
CA GLU A 6 5.35 14.33 3.85
C GLU A 6 4.40 13.71 2.82
N ILE A 7 3.34 13.04 3.31
CA ILE A 7 2.34 12.33 2.49
C ILE A 7 0.95 12.67 3.03
N GLY A 8 0.16 13.35 2.22
CA GLY A 8 -1.15 13.85 2.67
C GLY A 8 -1.01 14.78 3.88
N SER A 9 -1.67 14.46 4.98
CA SER A 9 -1.57 15.20 6.25
C SER A 9 -0.45 14.69 7.17
N ALA A 10 0.17 13.55 6.87
CA ALA A 10 1.26 12.98 7.65
C ALA A 10 2.59 13.66 7.30
N LYS A 11 3.34 14.11 8.33
CA LYS A 11 4.65 14.72 8.17
C LYS A 11 5.59 14.20 9.26
N ALA A 12 6.49 13.29 8.88
CA ALA A 12 7.41 12.62 9.79
C ALA A 12 8.84 13.13 9.63
N LYS A 13 9.43 13.59 10.72
CA LYS A 13 10.88 13.83 10.83
C LYS A 13 11.61 12.52 11.08
N PRO A 14 12.94 12.47 10.87
CA PRO A 14 13.75 11.33 11.27
C PRO A 14 13.55 10.95 12.74
N GLY A 15 13.34 9.67 13.01
CA GLY A 15 13.08 9.14 14.35
C GLY A 15 11.60 9.18 14.76
N GLU A 16 10.68 9.56 13.87
CA GLU A 16 9.25 9.70 14.19
C GLU A 16 8.39 8.62 13.52
N ILE A 17 7.28 8.28 14.21
CA ILE A 17 6.13 7.57 13.64
C ILE A 17 4.99 8.57 13.58
N VAL A 18 4.42 8.79 12.41
CA VAL A 18 3.32 9.73 12.20
C VAL A 18 2.21 9.10 11.38
N GLU A 19 0.99 9.25 11.84
CA GLU A 19 -0.22 8.84 11.13
C GLU A 19 -0.90 10.07 10.52
N GLY A 20 -1.58 9.84 9.41
CA GLY A 20 -2.35 10.86 8.72
C GLY A 20 -3.23 10.27 7.63
N ASN A 21 -3.71 11.13 6.75
CA ASN A 21 -4.64 10.76 5.69
C ASN A 21 -4.25 11.41 4.37
N ILE A 22 -4.41 10.68 3.30
CA ILE A 22 -4.30 11.18 1.93
C ILE A 22 -5.72 11.49 1.44
N PHE A 23 -6.00 12.73 1.10
CA PHE A 23 -7.29 13.13 0.54
C PHE A 23 -7.47 12.56 -0.87
N VAL A 24 -8.64 12.01 -1.14
CA VAL A 24 -9.03 11.47 -2.45
C VAL A 24 -10.08 12.36 -3.11
N GLU A 25 -11.23 12.53 -2.44
CA GLU A 25 -12.39 13.18 -3.01
C GLU A 25 -13.36 13.64 -1.92
N LYS A 26 -14.21 14.60 -2.24
CA LYS A 26 -15.38 14.94 -1.42
C LYS A 26 -16.59 14.14 -1.91
N LEU A 27 -17.13 13.31 -1.04
CA LEU A 27 -18.31 12.50 -1.36
C LEU A 27 -19.59 13.36 -1.47
N ALA A 28 -20.60 12.84 -2.12
CA ALA A 28 -21.88 13.53 -2.35
C ALA A 28 -22.56 14.00 -1.05
N GLY A 29 -22.36 13.30 0.05
CA GLY A 29 -22.83 13.70 1.39
C GLY A 29 -22.01 14.80 2.07
N GLY A 30 -20.95 15.30 1.43
CA GLY A 30 -20.08 16.35 1.94
C GLY A 30 -18.91 15.88 2.81
N SER A 31 -18.82 14.60 3.16
CA SER A 31 -17.66 14.02 3.85
C SER A 31 -16.48 13.85 2.90
N ASP A 32 -15.28 13.90 3.45
CA ASP A 32 -14.07 13.63 2.70
C ASP A 32 -13.78 12.13 2.67
N LEU A 33 -13.51 11.57 1.49
CA LEU A 33 -12.90 10.27 1.36
C LEU A 33 -11.40 10.44 1.48
N THR A 34 -10.81 9.69 2.40
CA THR A 34 -9.37 9.71 2.65
C THR A 34 -8.80 8.30 2.75
N ILE A 35 -7.53 8.15 2.43
CA ILE A 35 -6.77 6.90 2.58
C ILE A 35 -5.85 7.06 3.80
N PRO A 36 -5.92 6.16 4.80
CA PRO A 36 -5.03 6.22 5.96
C PRO A 36 -3.58 5.93 5.56
N VAL A 37 -2.65 6.68 6.14
CA VAL A 37 -1.22 6.49 5.94
C VAL A 37 -0.48 6.53 7.27
N THR A 38 0.47 5.63 7.46
CA THR A 38 1.44 5.65 8.55
C THR A 38 2.84 5.76 7.98
N ILE A 39 3.63 6.69 8.48
CA ILE A 39 5.03 6.87 8.11
C ILE A 39 5.89 6.53 9.33
N ILE A 40 6.78 5.56 9.20
CA ILE A 40 7.87 5.30 10.14
C ILE A 40 9.14 5.82 9.49
N ASN A 41 9.60 6.98 9.91
CA ASN A 41 10.81 7.59 9.37
C ASN A 41 12.00 7.27 10.29
N GLY A 42 12.87 6.38 9.84
CA GLY A 42 14.01 5.92 10.61
C GLY A 42 15.00 7.05 10.95
N ALA A 43 15.70 6.89 12.08
CA ALA A 43 16.71 7.85 12.51
C ALA A 43 17.93 7.87 11.58
N LYS A 44 18.16 6.80 10.81
CA LYS A 44 19.32 6.66 9.91
C LYS A 44 18.86 6.73 8.44
N PRO A 45 19.67 7.29 7.54
CA PRO A 45 19.37 7.28 6.11
C PRO A 45 19.28 5.85 5.55
N GLY A 46 18.45 5.65 4.55
CA GLY A 46 18.28 4.38 3.86
C GLY A 46 17.12 4.43 2.86
N PRO A 47 16.75 3.29 2.27
CA PRO A 47 15.66 3.22 1.31
C PRO A 47 14.29 3.42 1.96
N CYS A 48 13.32 3.76 1.13
CA CYS A 48 11.91 3.83 1.52
C CYS A 48 11.19 2.56 1.08
N PHE A 49 10.65 1.83 2.04
CA PHE A 49 9.87 0.64 1.81
C PHE A 49 8.38 0.96 1.92
N TRP A 50 7.64 0.66 0.87
CA TRP A 50 6.20 0.90 0.79
C TRP A 50 5.43 -0.40 1.01
N ILE A 51 4.46 -0.38 1.92
CA ILE A 51 3.61 -1.52 2.23
C ILE A 51 2.16 -1.08 2.08
N ASN A 52 1.40 -1.76 1.26
CA ASN A 52 -0.03 -1.51 1.15
C ASN A 52 -0.86 -2.79 1.32
N GLY A 53 -2.08 -2.60 1.80
CA GLY A 53 -3.10 -3.63 1.92
C GLY A 53 -4.47 -3.06 1.57
N GLY A 54 -5.52 -3.89 1.64
CA GLY A 54 -6.88 -3.45 1.43
C GLY A 54 -7.16 -2.83 0.05
N ILE A 55 -6.48 -3.30 -1.00
CA ILE A 55 -6.84 -3.04 -2.40
C ILE A 55 -8.21 -3.67 -2.66
N HIS A 56 -8.44 -4.87 -2.13
CA HIS A 56 -9.74 -5.50 -2.07
C HIS A 56 -10.29 -5.40 -0.64
N GLY A 57 -11.57 -5.05 -0.52
CA GLY A 57 -12.16 -4.76 0.78
C GLY A 57 -12.50 -6.00 1.61
N ASP A 58 -12.45 -7.18 1.02
CA ASP A 58 -12.64 -8.47 1.68
C ASP A 58 -11.33 -9.15 2.10
N GLU A 59 -10.18 -8.42 2.02
CA GLU A 59 -8.84 -8.92 2.34
C GLU A 59 -8.21 -8.13 3.52
N PRO A 60 -8.56 -8.43 4.79
CA PRO A 60 -8.15 -7.62 5.95
C PRO A 60 -6.71 -7.86 6.43
N GLU A 61 -5.99 -8.83 5.88
CA GLU A 61 -4.66 -9.25 6.35
C GLU A 61 -3.62 -8.12 6.24
N GLY A 62 -3.76 -7.24 5.24
CA GLY A 62 -2.92 -6.06 5.10
C GLY A 62 -3.02 -5.10 6.29
N ILE A 63 -4.23 -4.93 6.84
CA ILE A 63 -4.47 -4.08 8.01
C ILE A 63 -3.78 -4.66 9.23
N LEU A 64 -3.95 -5.96 9.47
CA LEU A 64 -3.32 -6.66 10.60
C LEU A 64 -1.80 -6.59 10.50
N THR A 65 -1.25 -6.81 9.31
CA THR A 65 0.20 -6.74 9.08
C THR A 65 0.75 -5.34 9.38
N CYS A 66 0.12 -4.28 8.86
CA CYS A 66 0.54 -2.91 9.12
C CYS A 66 0.46 -2.56 10.62
N SER A 67 -0.60 -2.99 11.31
CA SER A 67 -0.77 -2.78 12.75
C SER A 67 0.35 -3.45 13.56
N LEU A 68 0.65 -4.72 13.28
CA LEU A 68 1.70 -5.47 13.96
C LEU A 68 3.10 -4.91 13.68
N LEU A 69 3.37 -4.47 12.45
CA LEU A 69 4.64 -3.84 12.10
C LEU A 69 4.84 -2.51 12.85
N LYS A 70 3.80 -1.68 12.93
CA LYS A 70 3.85 -0.42 13.66
C LYS A 70 4.22 -0.61 15.14
N GLU A 71 3.71 -1.67 15.78
CA GLU A 71 4.02 -1.97 17.18
C GLU A 71 5.46 -2.48 17.39
N LYS A 72 6.00 -3.17 16.39
CA LYS A 72 7.31 -3.84 16.51
C LYS A 72 8.49 -2.98 16.07
N ILE A 73 8.28 -2.07 15.11
CA ILE A 73 9.37 -1.30 14.50
C ILE A 73 9.61 -0.04 15.32
N LYS A 74 10.87 0.13 15.76
CA LYS A 74 11.33 1.34 16.42
C LYS A 74 12.09 2.21 15.41
N PRO A 75 11.72 3.48 15.24
CA PRO A 75 12.40 4.36 14.29
C PRO A 75 13.91 4.49 14.54
N ASP A 76 14.35 4.46 15.81
CA ASP A 76 15.76 4.54 16.18
C ASP A 76 16.61 3.36 15.64
N ASP A 77 15.99 2.20 15.46
CA ASP A 77 16.65 0.99 14.96
C ASP A 77 16.58 0.89 13.42
N LEU A 78 15.75 1.73 12.78
CA LEU A 78 15.47 1.69 11.34
C LEU A 78 16.47 2.54 10.54
N SER A 79 17.04 1.94 9.50
CA SER A 79 17.74 2.65 8.42
C SER A 79 16.81 2.78 7.21
N GLY A 80 16.51 4.02 6.83
CA GLY A 80 15.49 4.32 5.81
C GLY A 80 14.13 4.61 6.41
N SER A 81 13.09 4.33 5.67
CA SER A 81 11.71 4.61 6.11
C SER A 81 10.74 3.51 5.65
N ILE A 82 9.62 3.43 6.34
CA ILE A 82 8.50 2.58 5.95
C ILE A 82 7.26 3.45 5.83
N VAL A 83 6.60 3.38 4.69
CA VAL A 83 5.28 3.98 4.47
C VAL A 83 4.26 2.85 4.39
N MET A 84 3.26 2.90 5.24
CA MET A 84 2.20 1.88 5.28
C MET A 84 0.85 2.50 4.91
N ILE A 85 0.17 1.87 3.98
CA ILE A 85 -1.22 2.15 3.59
C ILE A 85 -2.05 0.91 3.97
N PRO A 86 -2.58 0.84 5.19
CA PRO A 86 -3.26 -0.37 5.66
C PRO A 86 -4.54 -0.68 4.87
N VAL A 87 -5.24 0.36 4.42
CA VAL A 87 -6.48 0.25 3.63
C VAL A 87 -6.40 1.18 2.44
N MET A 88 -6.18 0.62 1.26
CA MET A 88 -6.12 1.40 0.02
C MET A 88 -7.50 1.78 -0.49
N ASN A 89 -8.42 0.83 -0.52
CA ASN A 89 -9.78 0.99 -1.03
C ASN A 89 -10.77 1.04 0.14
N VAL A 90 -10.81 2.20 0.83
CA VAL A 90 -11.63 2.37 2.03
C VAL A 90 -13.11 2.04 1.80
N PRO A 91 -13.80 2.48 0.73
CA PRO A 91 -15.19 2.12 0.53
C PRO A 91 -15.43 0.62 0.31
N ALA A 92 -14.50 -0.07 -0.34
CA ALA A 92 -14.59 -1.52 -0.52
C ALA A 92 -14.42 -2.25 0.83
N MET A 93 -13.49 -1.79 1.66
CA MET A 93 -13.24 -2.35 2.98
C MET A 93 -14.44 -2.14 3.92
N GLU A 94 -15.05 -0.95 3.92
CA GLU A 94 -16.24 -0.67 4.72
C GLU A 94 -17.44 -1.52 4.31
N ALA A 95 -17.54 -1.88 3.03
CA ALA A 95 -18.56 -2.76 2.49
C ALA A 95 -18.23 -4.25 2.64
N ALA A 96 -16.99 -4.60 3.01
CA ALA A 96 -16.45 -5.96 2.97
C ALA A 96 -16.62 -6.64 1.59
N GLU A 97 -16.45 -5.86 0.54
CA GLU A 97 -16.57 -6.30 -0.85
C GLU A 97 -15.21 -6.20 -1.56
N ARG A 98 -15.01 -7.03 -2.57
CA ARG A 98 -13.78 -7.01 -3.37
C ARG A 98 -13.57 -5.67 -4.08
N GLY A 99 -14.62 -5.13 -4.70
CA GLY A 99 -14.60 -3.87 -5.43
C GLY A 99 -15.27 -2.73 -4.67
N ASN A 100 -15.07 -1.50 -5.17
CA ASN A 100 -15.65 -0.31 -4.57
C ASN A 100 -17.14 -0.18 -4.93
N PRO A 101 -18.06 -0.26 -3.95
CA PRO A 101 -19.51 -0.17 -4.21
C PRO A 101 -19.99 1.22 -4.65
N LEU A 102 -19.16 2.24 -4.50
CA LEU A 102 -19.48 3.60 -4.95
C LEU A 102 -19.20 3.82 -6.44
N ASP A 103 -18.50 2.90 -7.10
CA ASP A 103 -18.28 2.95 -8.54
C ASP A 103 -19.46 2.32 -9.29
N THR A 104 -19.82 2.90 -10.43
CA THR A 104 -20.91 2.40 -11.30
C THR A 104 -20.68 0.97 -11.76
N PHE A 105 -19.40 0.60 -11.93
CA PHE A 105 -18.95 -0.75 -12.20
C PHE A 105 -17.99 -1.12 -11.05
N SER A 106 -18.23 -2.25 -10.40
CA SER A 106 -17.32 -2.77 -9.35
C SER A 106 -15.98 -3.20 -9.98
N TYR A 107 -15.15 -2.22 -10.29
CA TYR A 107 -13.81 -2.47 -10.85
C TYR A 107 -12.93 -3.17 -9.83
N ASP A 108 -12.28 -4.24 -10.26
CA ASP A 108 -11.14 -4.78 -9.54
C ASP A 108 -9.98 -3.77 -9.63
N MET A 109 -9.74 -3.08 -8.53
CA MET A 109 -8.71 -2.03 -8.47
C MET A 109 -7.33 -2.57 -8.86
N ASN A 110 -7.05 -3.85 -8.61
CA ASN A 110 -5.80 -4.50 -8.99
C ASN A 110 -5.70 -4.80 -10.51
N ARG A 111 -6.67 -4.36 -11.34
CA ARG A 111 -6.64 -4.47 -12.81
C ARG A 111 -6.61 -3.13 -13.52
N ILE A 112 -6.72 -2.03 -12.78
CA ILE A 112 -6.89 -0.70 -13.37
C ILE A 112 -5.70 0.25 -13.12
N TYR A 113 -4.64 -0.22 -12.45
CA TYR A 113 -3.41 0.55 -12.32
C TYR A 113 -2.84 0.92 -13.70
N PRO A 114 -2.29 2.13 -13.87
CA PRO A 114 -1.95 3.14 -12.87
C PRO A 114 -3.11 4.09 -12.49
N GLY A 115 -4.33 3.79 -12.86
CA GLY A 115 -5.49 4.65 -12.65
C GLY A 115 -5.51 5.90 -13.51
N ARG A 116 -6.49 6.78 -13.26
CA ARG A 116 -6.67 8.06 -13.96
C ARG A 116 -7.17 9.13 -12.99
N LYS A 117 -6.59 10.32 -13.08
CA LYS A 117 -6.96 11.46 -12.24
C LYS A 117 -8.45 11.83 -12.36
N GLU A 118 -8.97 11.80 -13.59
CA GLU A 118 -10.35 12.14 -13.94
C GLU A 118 -11.23 10.89 -14.12
N GLY A 119 -10.82 9.76 -13.56
CA GLY A 119 -11.51 8.47 -13.67
C GLY A 119 -12.59 8.24 -12.62
N TYR A 120 -13.12 7.03 -12.59
CA TYR A 120 -13.97 6.56 -11.51
C TYR A 120 -13.20 6.55 -10.17
N LEU A 121 -13.90 6.39 -9.05
CA LEU A 121 -13.30 6.55 -7.74
C LEU A 121 -12.12 5.58 -7.50
N SER A 122 -12.26 4.31 -7.87
CA SER A 122 -11.15 3.34 -7.79
C SER A 122 -9.97 3.74 -8.69
N GLU A 123 -10.21 4.31 -9.87
CA GLU A 123 -9.13 4.79 -10.75
C GLU A 123 -8.40 6.00 -10.14
N ARG A 124 -9.12 6.90 -9.46
CA ARG A 124 -8.50 8.04 -8.76
C ARG A 124 -7.69 7.58 -7.56
N ILE A 125 -8.19 6.62 -6.79
CA ILE A 125 -7.43 6.01 -5.68
C ILE A 125 -6.13 5.40 -6.21
N ALA A 126 -6.19 4.59 -7.26
CA ALA A 126 -5.01 3.98 -7.88
C ALA A 126 -4.02 5.03 -8.40
N HIS A 127 -4.52 6.10 -9.02
CA HIS A 127 -3.70 7.21 -9.51
C HIS A 127 -2.98 7.94 -8.37
N ILE A 128 -3.69 8.30 -7.31
CA ILE A 128 -3.13 8.97 -6.12
C ILE A 128 -2.07 8.09 -5.45
N HIS A 129 -2.35 6.80 -5.28
CA HIS A 129 -1.39 5.84 -4.74
C HIS A 129 -0.10 5.83 -5.57
N LYS A 130 -0.22 5.64 -6.88
CA LYS A 130 0.91 5.64 -7.81
C LYS A 130 1.74 6.94 -7.71
N GLU A 131 1.11 8.11 -7.65
CA GLU A 131 1.82 9.40 -7.57
C GLU A 131 2.66 9.51 -6.28
N TRP A 132 2.12 9.09 -5.14
CA TRP A 132 2.86 9.08 -3.88
C TRP A 132 3.95 8.01 -3.84
N MET A 133 3.66 6.81 -4.35
CA MET A 133 4.60 5.71 -4.41
C MET A 133 5.82 6.06 -5.28
N ILE A 134 5.61 6.58 -6.49
CA ILE A 134 6.72 6.99 -7.38
C ILE A 134 7.61 8.06 -6.74
N LYS A 135 7.03 8.93 -5.91
CA LYS A 135 7.77 10.02 -5.27
C LYS A 135 8.70 9.53 -4.16
N TYR A 136 8.33 8.46 -3.45
CA TYR A 136 9.03 8.07 -2.24
C TYR A 136 9.55 6.63 -2.23
N ALA A 137 8.87 5.68 -2.87
CA ALA A 137 9.17 4.27 -2.71
C ALA A 137 10.38 3.81 -3.55
N ASP A 138 11.32 3.15 -2.89
CA ASP A 138 12.38 2.38 -3.55
C ASP A 138 11.96 0.93 -3.79
N MET A 139 11.07 0.41 -2.94
CA MET A 139 10.53 -0.95 -2.97
C MET A 139 9.08 -0.95 -2.49
N GLU A 140 8.28 -1.87 -3.01
CA GLU A 140 6.87 -2.03 -2.62
C GLU A 140 6.51 -3.49 -2.37
N ILE A 141 5.65 -3.71 -1.35
CA ILE A 141 4.90 -4.95 -1.15
C ILE A 141 3.41 -4.60 -1.05
N SER A 142 2.61 -5.26 -1.88
CA SER A 142 1.15 -5.23 -1.79
C SER A 142 0.64 -6.53 -1.17
N ILE A 143 -0.09 -6.41 -0.07
CA ILE A 143 -0.59 -7.55 0.70
C ILE A 143 -2.00 -7.87 0.25
N HIS A 144 -2.19 -9.10 -0.17
CA HIS A 144 -3.45 -9.68 -0.60
C HIS A 144 -3.74 -10.98 0.14
N SER A 145 -4.99 -11.41 0.11
CA SER A 145 -5.41 -12.76 0.53
C SER A 145 -6.43 -13.35 -0.43
N GLY A 146 -7.09 -14.43 -0.06
CA GLY A 146 -8.17 -15.03 -0.86
C GLY A 146 -9.52 -14.34 -0.71
N GLY A 147 -9.61 -13.34 0.14
CA GLY A 147 -10.86 -12.67 0.47
C GLY A 147 -11.90 -13.61 1.09
N SER A 148 -13.17 -13.26 0.96
CA SER A 148 -14.29 -14.02 1.53
C SER A 148 -14.62 -15.32 0.77
N HIS A 149 -14.00 -15.55 -0.38
CA HIS A 149 -14.42 -16.62 -1.32
C HIS A 149 -13.39 -17.71 -1.56
N SER A 150 -12.14 -17.53 -1.16
CA SER A 150 -11.09 -18.52 -1.43
C SER A 150 -9.98 -18.51 -0.40
N TYR A 151 -9.39 -19.67 -0.15
CA TYR A 151 -8.11 -19.78 0.53
C TYR A 151 -6.98 -19.57 -0.48
N LEU A 152 -6.11 -18.61 -0.19
CA LEU A 152 -4.89 -18.40 -0.96
C LEU A 152 -3.71 -18.94 -0.14
N ALA A 153 -2.95 -19.88 -0.73
CA ALA A 153 -1.72 -20.36 -0.10
C ALA A 153 -0.67 -19.24 -0.05
N GLU A 154 0.23 -19.32 0.92
CA GLU A 154 1.34 -18.37 1.06
C GLU A 154 2.17 -18.36 -0.23
N ALA A 155 1.99 -17.33 -1.02
CA ALA A 155 2.69 -17.15 -2.29
C ALA A 155 3.03 -15.67 -2.50
N MET A 156 4.19 -15.43 -3.05
CA MET A 156 4.65 -14.11 -3.44
C MET A 156 4.78 -14.05 -4.96
N PHE A 157 4.18 -13.04 -5.56
CA PHE A 157 4.32 -12.76 -6.99
C PHE A 157 5.39 -11.69 -7.16
N ALA A 158 6.51 -12.05 -7.77
CA ALA A 158 7.66 -11.17 -7.95
C ALA A 158 7.98 -10.98 -9.43
N ALA A 159 8.38 -9.77 -9.80
CA ALA A 159 8.92 -9.51 -11.13
C ALA A 159 10.26 -10.23 -11.34
N LYS A 160 10.65 -10.43 -12.59
CA LYS A 160 11.90 -11.17 -12.93
C LYS A 160 13.18 -10.31 -12.83
N ASP A 161 13.09 -9.10 -12.29
CA ASP A 161 14.28 -8.30 -12.04
C ASP A 161 14.99 -8.70 -10.73
N ASP A 162 16.29 -8.45 -10.66
CA ASP A 162 17.13 -8.90 -9.55
C ASP A 162 16.73 -8.29 -8.20
N LYS A 163 16.31 -7.02 -8.18
CA LYS A 163 15.93 -6.32 -6.94
C LYS A 163 14.66 -6.91 -6.33
N THR A 164 13.64 -7.14 -7.16
CA THR A 164 12.38 -7.75 -6.70
C THR A 164 12.62 -9.18 -6.22
N GLN A 165 13.49 -9.94 -6.88
CA GLN A 165 13.84 -11.28 -6.42
C GLN A 165 14.66 -11.28 -5.12
N GLU A 166 15.53 -10.29 -4.92
CA GLU A 166 16.25 -10.12 -3.65
C GLU A 166 15.28 -9.81 -2.51
N LEU A 167 14.33 -8.89 -2.72
CA LEU A 167 13.27 -8.60 -1.77
C LEU A 167 12.45 -9.86 -1.44
N ALA A 168 12.05 -10.63 -2.45
CA ALA A 168 11.31 -11.86 -2.26
C ALA A 168 12.08 -12.89 -1.41
N ARG A 169 13.40 -13.04 -1.63
CA ARG A 169 14.25 -13.92 -0.80
C ARG A 169 14.36 -13.41 0.65
N ALA A 170 14.39 -12.09 0.86
CA ALA A 170 14.44 -11.49 2.19
C ALA A 170 13.19 -11.76 3.03
N MET A 171 12.05 -12.10 2.42
CA MET A 171 10.82 -12.47 3.11
C MET A 171 10.86 -13.85 3.79
N GLY A 172 11.87 -14.66 3.49
CA GLY A 172 12.07 -15.99 4.08
C GLY A 172 11.76 -17.15 3.15
N GLU A 173 12.17 -18.35 3.57
CA GLU A 173 12.07 -19.56 2.75
C GLU A 173 10.66 -20.21 2.75
N ASP A 174 9.80 -19.79 3.66
CA ASP A 174 8.43 -20.32 3.78
C ASP A 174 7.49 -19.88 2.67
N TRP A 175 7.89 -18.83 1.91
CA TRP A 175 7.10 -18.27 0.82
C TRP A 175 7.39 -18.92 -0.52
N LYS A 176 6.33 -19.34 -1.21
CA LYS A 176 6.43 -19.76 -2.62
C LYS A 176 6.56 -18.55 -3.51
N VAL A 177 7.69 -18.38 -4.17
CA VAL A 177 7.93 -17.27 -5.10
C VAL A 177 7.49 -17.67 -6.51
N CYS A 178 6.48 -16.98 -7.02
CA CYS A 178 6.00 -17.09 -8.40
C CYS A 178 6.56 -15.92 -9.21
N LEU A 179 7.37 -16.21 -10.22
CA LEU A 179 7.95 -15.18 -11.09
C LEU A 179 6.95 -14.77 -12.18
N TYR A 180 6.65 -13.48 -12.26
CA TYR A 180 5.72 -12.93 -13.23
C TYR A 180 6.50 -12.33 -14.42
N SER A 181 6.17 -12.76 -15.65
CA SER A 181 6.91 -12.37 -16.85
C SER A 181 6.43 -11.06 -17.51
N ASN A 182 5.29 -10.51 -17.11
CA ASN A 182 4.60 -9.43 -17.81
C ASN A 182 4.37 -8.16 -16.98
N ILE A 183 5.06 -7.96 -15.86
CA ILE A 183 5.11 -6.64 -15.26
C ILE A 183 6.06 -5.82 -16.11
N THR A 184 5.51 -5.16 -17.12
CA THR A 184 6.23 -4.09 -17.81
C THR A 184 6.34 -2.94 -16.84
N SER A 185 7.52 -2.79 -16.23
CA SER A 185 7.95 -1.51 -15.65
C SER A 185 7.91 -0.46 -16.77
N LYS A 186 6.84 0.32 -16.82
CA LYS A 186 6.77 1.54 -17.63
C LYS A 186 6.76 2.73 -16.72
#